data_1342c6bef2b20821aefab80ff390a8fa
#
_entry.id   1342c6bef2b20821aefab80ff390a8fa
#
_cell.length_a   1.000
_cell.length_b   1.000
_cell.length_c   1.000
_cell.angle_alpha   90.00
_cell.angle_beta   90.00
_cell.angle_gamma   90.00
#
_symmetry.space_group_name_H-M   'P 1'
#
loop_
_entity.id
_entity.type
_entity.pdbx_description
1 polymer ?
#
loop_
_entity_poly.entity_id
_entity_poly.type
_entity_poly.pdbx_seq_one_letter_code
_entity_poly.pdbx_strand_id
1 'polypeptide(L)'
;MKPDSTTSVGKFRGIVYRTLTAVCAVALTAGLAGCSNSTAGTVTLDFFQYKAEAADWFTAKAKEFEKTHPNIKVNVNNSSDATTDLRTRLVKNREPDVITINGDINFGMLAEAGVFHDFTDDDIVDELNPGMVNIAKSLVQTNDESKKRLYGLPYAGNASGYIINADVWEQAGEDPDNPPQTWSEFIDLLQRFKSKGIVPLEASTADSWTLQAPLASLNSTLVPESEYLSLKDGSKKFSDLWGTVSDQLVEIYQNYTQ
;
A
#
# COMPACT_ATOMS: atom_id res chain seq x y z
N MET A 1 -80.22 -42.36 -19.11
CA MET A 1 -80.78 -41.95 -17.82
C MET A 1 -79.68 -41.38 -16.93
N LYS A 2 -79.63 -40.06 -16.82
CA LYS A 2 -78.75 -39.34 -15.86
C LYS A 2 -79.47 -39.20 -14.55
N PRO A 3 -78.82 -39.15 -13.43
CA PRO A 3 -79.25 -38.20 -12.42
C PRO A 3 -78.17 -37.15 -12.08
N ASP A 4 -78.67 -35.93 -11.96
CA ASP A 4 -78.14 -34.77 -11.35
C ASP A 4 -77.74 -35.01 -9.89
N SER A 5 -76.59 -34.45 -9.48
CA SER A 5 -76.40 -34.07 -8.09
C SER A 5 -75.44 -32.85 -8.01
N THR A 6 -76.04 -31.67 -8.18
CA THR A 6 -75.45 -30.43 -7.69
C THR A 6 -75.73 -30.36 -6.20
N THR A 7 -74.67 -30.37 -5.39
CA THR A 7 -74.81 -29.85 -3.99
C THR A 7 -73.41 -29.34 -3.47
N SER A 8 -73.37 -28.06 -3.19
CA SER A 8 -72.75 -27.45 -2.03
C SER A 8 -71.22 -27.55 -1.88
N VAL A 9 -70.46 -26.94 -2.81
CA VAL A 9 -69.06 -26.66 -2.56
C VAL A 9 -68.73 -25.14 -2.46
N GLY A 10 -69.73 -24.28 -2.68
CA GLY A 10 -69.54 -22.82 -2.81
C GLY A 10 -69.40 -22.02 -1.51
N LYS A 11 -69.88 -22.53 -0.36
CA LYS A 11 -69.86 -21.73 0.89
C LYS A 11 -68.71 -21.94 1.83
N PHE A 12 -67.92 -22.99 1.71
CA PHE A 12 -66.76 -23.24 2.54
C PHE A 12 -65.48 -22.54 2.00
N ARG A 13 -65.45 -22.27 0.70
CA ARG A 13 -64.30 -21.58 0.08
C ARG A 13 -64.16 -20.08 0.46
N GLY A 14 -65.30 -19.42 0.73
CA GLY A 14 -65.29 -17.99 1.07
C GLY A 14 -64.77 -17.67 2.48
N ILE A 15 -64.92 -18.60 3.43
CA ILE A 15 -64.58 -18.40 4.83
C ILE A 15 -63.10 -18.67 5.02
N VAL A 16 -62.51 -19.66 4.32
CA VAL A 16 -61.07 -19.98 4.40
C VAL A 16 -60.21 -18.89 3.78
N TYR A 17 -60.67 -18.27 2.67
CA TYR A 17 -59.96 -17.14 2.05
C TYR A 17 -60.00 -15.85 2.88
N ARG A 18 -61.07 -15.60 3.64
CA ARG A 18 -61.16 -14.41 4.51
C ARG A 18 -60.32 -14.53 5.78
N THR A 19 -60.10 -15.72 6.31
CA THR A 19 -59.23 -15.96 7.47
C THR A 19 -57.75 -16.00 7.06
N LEU A 20 -57.43 -16.53 5.88
CA LEU A 20 -56.00 -16.48 5.40
C LEU A 20 -55.53 -15.06 5.06
N THR A 21 -56.39 -14.22 4.46
CA THR A 21 -56.03 -12.81 4.18
C THR A 21 -55.87 -11.98 5.43
N ALA A 22 -56.63 -12.24 6.49
CA ALA A 22 -56.47 -11.52 7.76
C ALA A 22 -55.19 -11.92 8.50
N VAL A 23 -54.75 -13.18 8.45
CA VAL A 23 -53.50 -13.65 9.06
C VAL A 23 -52.29 -13.16 8.30
N CYS A 24 -52.33 -13.11 6.97
CA CYS A 24 -51.22 -12.55 6.18
C CYS A 24 -51.08 -11.02 6.35
N ALA A 25 -52.16 -10.28 6.54
CA ALA A 25 -52.11 -8.83 6.76
C ALA A 25 -51.50 -8.47 8.15
N VAL A 26 -51.77 -9.28 9.18
CA VAL A 26 -51.17 -9.09 10.51
C VAL A 26 -49.68 -9.50 10.52
N ALA A 27 -49.26 -10.52 9.75
CA ALA A 27 -47.86 -10.91 9.62
C ALA A 27 -47.01 -9.89 8.87
N LEU A 28 -47.60 -9.18 7.88
CA LEU A 28 -46.88 -8.11 7.15
C LEU A 28 -46.72 -6.82 7.98
N THR A 29 -47.64 -6.51 8.90
CA THR A 29 -47.51 -5.34 9.78
C THR A 29 -46.54 -5.59 10.95
N ALA A 30 -46.37 -6.83 11.39
CA ALA A 30 -45.34 -7.18 12.40
C ALA A 30 -43.91 -7.19 11.81
N GLY A 31 -43.75 -7.42 10.48
CA GLY A 31 -42.47 -7.37 9.81
C GLY A 31 -41.95 -5.97 9.56
N LEU A 32 -42.80 -4.93 9.56
CA LEU A 32 -42.41 -3.53 9.36
C LEU A 32 -42.04 -2.79 10.68
N ALA A 33 -42.38 -3.36 11.83
CA ALA A 33 -42.02 -2.79 13.13
C ALA A 33 -40.61 -3.22 13.62
N GLY A 34 -39.94 -4.14 12.90
CA GLY A 34 -38.60 -4.61 13.20
C GLY A 34 -37.49 -3.76 12.63
N CYS A 35 -37.78 -2.74 11.80
CA CYS A 35 -36.76 -1.94 11.12
C CYS A 35 -36.57 -0.50 11.68
N SER A 36 -37.08 -0.18 12.85
CA SER A 36 -36.99 1.18 13.41
C SER A 36 -36.24 1.26 14.76
N ASN A 37 -35.46 0.24 15.12
CA ASN A 37 -34.37 0.41 16.10
C ASN A 37 -33.03 0.29 15.36
N SER A 38 -32.75 1.22 14.45
CA SER A 38 -31.39 1.55 14.13
C SER A 38 -30.80 2.32 15.32
N THR A 39 -30.46 1.60 16.40
CA THR A 39 -29.28 1.96 17.15
C THR A 39 -28.23 2.15 16.09
N ALA A 40 -27.68 3.34 15.94
CA ALA A 40 -26.58 3.62 15.01
C ALA A 40 -25.52 2.56 15.27
N GLY A 41 -25.50 1.51 14.43
CA GLY A 41 -24.66 0.35 14.65
C GLY A 41 -23.22 0.79 14.56
N THR A 42 -22.37 0.30 15.44
CA THR A 42 -20.93 0.52 15.34
C THR A 42 -20.45 -0.07 14.02
N VAL A 43 -19.83 0.76 13.18
CA VAL A 43 -19.14 0.34 11.96
C VAL A 43 -17.74 -0.11 12.36
N THR A 44 -17.31 -1.26 11.87
CA THR A 44 -15.92 -1.72 12.06
C THR A 44 -15.18 -1.63 10.74
N LEU A 45 -14.10 -0.86 10.71
CA LEU A 45 -13.21 -0.74 9.56
C LEU A 45 -12.04 -1.73 9.72
N ASP A 46 -11.75 -2.46 8.65
CA ASP A 46 -10.58 -3.33 8.53
C ASP A 46 -9.43 -2.50 7.95
N PHE A 47 -8.42 -2.21 8.78
CA PHE A 47 -7.26 -1.44 8.40
C PHE A 47 -6.06 -2.37 8.21
N PHE A 48 -5.66 -2.59 6.96
CA PHE A 48 -4.49 -3.35 6.58
C PHE A 48 -3.25 -2.46 6.56
N GLN A 49 -2.25 -2.81 7.37
CA GLN A 49 -0.97 -2.10 7.39
C GLN A 49 0.21 -3.10 7.41
N TYR A 50 1.36 -2.68 6.89
CA TYR A 50 2.51 -3.57 6.65
C TYR A 50 3.81 -3.11 7.35
N LYS A 51 3.87 -1.88 7.87
CA LYS A 51 5.05 -1.34 8.54
C LYS A 51 5.15 -1.90 9.95
N ALA A 52 5.94 -2.96 10.15
CA ALA A 52 6.11 -3.59 11.47
C ALA A 52 6.62 -2.60 12.51
N GLU A 53 7.55 -1.72 12.13
CA GLU A 53 8.13 -0.67 12.96
C GLU A 53 7.11 0.40 13.39
N ALA A 54 6.00 0.54 12.68
CA ALA A 54 4.94 1.50 12.96
C ALA A 54 3.64 0.86 13.51
N ALA A 55 3.64 -0.44 13.80
CA ALA A 55 2.44 -1.18 14.20
C ALA A 55 1.75 -0.57 15.44
N ASP A 56 2.54 -0.25 16.47
CA ASP A 56 2.04 0.36 17.70
C ASP A 56 1.53 1.78 17.46
N TRP A 57 2.20 2.53 16.59
CA TRP A 57 1.80 3.88 16.23
C TRP A 57 0.43 3.88 15.52
N PHE A 58 0.24 3.02 14.52
CA PHE A 58 -1.06 2.89 13.84
C PHE A 58 -2.16 2.44 14.79
N THR A 59 -1.87 1.49 15.67
CA THR A 59 -2.82 1.03 16.69
C THR A 59 -3.22 2.17 17.64
N ALA A 60 -2.26 2.99 18.06
CA ALA A 60 -2.52 4.15 18.92
C ALA A 60 -3.36 5.21 18.17
N LYS A 61 -3.05 5.50 16.91
CA LYS A 61 -3.80 6.44 16.07
C LYS A 61 -5.23 5.97 15.78
N ALA A 62 -5.42 4.68 15.55
CA ALA A 62 -6.76 4.10 15.42
C ALA A 62 -7.60 4.34 16.69
N LYS A 63 -7.03 4.10 17.86
CA LYS A 63 -7.71 4.39 19.16
C LYS A 63 -7.98 5.88 19.39
N GLU A 64 -7.10 6.76 18.92
CA GLU A 64 -7.30 8.20 18.98
C GLU A 64 -8.47 8.63 18.07
N PHE A 65 -8.52 8.10 16.86
CA PHE A 65 -9.62 8.31 15.92
C PHE A 65 -10.97 7.83 16.50
N GLU A 66 -11.01 6.67 17.12
CA GLU A 66 -12.21 6.12 17.76
C GLU A 66 -12.78 7.03 18.87
N LYS A 67 -11.94 7.80 19.57
CA LYS A 67 -12.41 8.75 20.60
C LYS A 67 -13.25 9.87 20.02
N THR A 68 -12.92 10.33 18.83
CA THR A 68 -13.64 11.38 18.11
C THR A 68 -14.77 10.83 17.23
N HIS A 69 -14.75 9.52 16.97
CA HIS A 69 -15.72 8.81 16.15
C HIS A 69 -16.27 7.57 16.87
N PRO A 70 -17.08 7.75 17.93
CA PRO A 70 -17.47 6.65 18.85
C PRO A 70 -18.27 5.54 18.19
N ASN A 71 -18.86 5.80 17.02
CA ASN A 71 -19.61 4.82 16.24
C ASN A 71 -18.74 4.04 15.25
N ILE A 72 -17.43 4.31 15.21
CA ILE A 72 -16.48 3.62 14.33
C ILE A 72 -15.47 2.86 15.21
N LYS A 73 -15.20 1.62 14.84
CA LYS A 73 -14.10 0.81 15.36
C LYS A 73 -13.11 0.55 14.24
N VAL A 74 -11.81 0.60 14.55
CA VAL A 74 -10.75 0.33 13.58
C VAL A 74 -9.98 -0.91 14.02
N ASN A 75 -10.09 -1.96 13.23
CA ASN A 75 -9.35 -3.20 13.44
C ASN A 75 -8.04 -3.15 12.63
N VAL A 76 -6.92 -2.86 13.30
CA VAL A 76 -5.60 -2.75 12.66
C VAL A 76 -5.00 -4.15 12.49
N ASN A 77 -4.83 -4.56 11.23
CA ASN A 77 -4.22 -5.83 10.84
C ASN A 77 -2.81 -5.59 10.30
N ASN A 78 -1.82 -6.05 11.06
CA ASN A 78 -0.42 -5.96 10.65
C ASN A 78 -0.04 -7.16 9.78
N SER A 79 0.58 -6.92 8.63
CA SER A 79 1.09 -7.94 7.72
C SER A 79 2.60 -7.84 7.59
N SER A 80 3.29 -8.96 7.66
CA SER A 80 4.73 -9.05 7.37
C SER A 80 5.02 -9.28 5.88
N ASP A 81 4.04 -9.75 5.11
CA ASP A 81 4.11 -9.92 3.66
C ASP A 81 2.88 -9.28 3.00
N ALA A 82 2.93 -7.95 2.92
CA ALA A 82 1.81 -7.16 2.43
C ALA A 82 1.31 -7.56 1.04
N THR A 83 2.22 -7.88 0.13
CA THR A 83 1.86 -8.20 -1.25
C THR A 83 1.08 -9.51 -1.34
N THR A 84 1.57 -10.56 -0.69
CA THR A 84 0.92 -11.88 -0.69
C THR A 84 -0.40 -11.86 0.07
N ASP A 85 -0.41 -11.23 1.25
CA ASP A 85 -1.61 -11.17 2.10
C ASP A 85 -2.72 -10.35 1.45
N LEU A 86 -2.40 -9.18 0.90
CA LEU A 86 -3.38 -8.34 0.24
C LEU A 86 -3.97 -9.04 -1.00
N ARG A 87 -3.14 -9.61 -1.86
CA ARG A 87 -3.61 -10.41 -3.01
C ARG A 87 -4.51 -11.55 -2.59
N THR A 88 -4.13 -12.27 -1.51
CA THR A 88 -4.93 -13.37 -0.97
C THR A 88 -6.29 -12.89 -0.48
N ARG A 89 -6.37 -11.74 0.17
CA ARG A 89 -7.63 -11.12 0.61
C ARG A 89 -8.51 -10.73 -0.58
N LEU A 90 -7.93 -10.05 -1.58
CA LEU A 90 -8.64 -9.62 -2.79
C LEU A 90 -9.25 -10.81 -3.55
N VAL A 91 -8.49 -11.89 -3.75
CA VAL A 91 -8.99 -13.11 -4.41
C VAL A 91 -10.13 -13.78 -3.64
N LYS A 92 -10.16 -13.61 -2.31
CA LYS A 92 -11.21 -14.17 -1.45
C LYS A 92 -12.41 -13.22 -1.23
N ASN A 93 -12.47 -12.09 -1.94
CA ASN A 93 -13.45 -11.02 -1.72
C ASN A 93 -13.52 -10.61 -0.23
N ARG A 94 -12.35 -10.31 0.34
CA ARG A 94 -12.17 -9.83 1.72
C ARG A 94 -11.28 -8.59 1.73
N GLU A 95 -11.66 -7.63 0.91
CA GLU A 95 -10.96 -6.37 0.76
C GLU A 95 -10.92 -5.62 2.10
N PRO A 96 -9.76 -5.12 2.54
CA PRO A 96 -9.71 -4.19 3.65
C PRO A 96 -10.36 -2.85 3.28
N ASP A 97 -10.93 -2.17 4.26
CA ASP A 97 -11.52 -0.83 4.07
C ASP A 97 -10.44 0.25 3.91
N VAL A 98 -9.33 0.09 4.62
CA VAL A 98 -8.17 1.00 4.56
C VAL A 98 -6.90 0.18 4.36
N ILE A 99 -6.06 0.61 3.44
CA ILE A 99 -4.84 -0.11 3.06
C ILE A 99 -3.64 0.85 3.11
N THR A 100 -2.56 0.44 3.79
CA THR A 100 -1.24 1.05 3.62
C THR A 100 -0.31 0.05 2.95
N ILE A 101 0.36 0.47 1.89
CA ILE A 101 1.37 -0.30 1.18
C ILE A 101 2.48 0.62 0.68
N ASN A 102 3.60 0.06 0.22
CA ASN A 102 4.64 0.84 -0.46
C ASN A 102 4.11 1.43 -1.77
N GLY A 103 4.56 2.65 -2.08
CA GLY A 103 4.40 3.24 -3.40
C GLY A 103 5.42 2.63 -4.37
N ASP A 104 5.13 1.44 -4.87
CA ASP A 104 5.97 0.68 -5.79
C ASP A 104 5.15 0.09 -6.96
N ILE A 105 5.77 -0.79 -7.74
CA ILE A 105 5.10 -1.44 -8.88
C ILE A 105 3.84 -2.22 -8.48
N ASN A 106 3.80 -2.82 -7.28
CA ASN A 106 2.63 -3.57 -6.81
C ASN A 106 1.45 -2.64 -6.55
N PHE A 107 1.72 -1.45 -5.96
CA PHE A 107 0.70 -0.41 -5.83
C PHE A 107 0.15 0.00 -7.21
N GLY A 108 1.02 0.29 -8.18
CA GLY A 108 0.62 0.66 -9.53
C GLY A 108 -0.27 -0.39 -10.20
N MET A 109 0.11 -1.67 -10.10
CA MET A 109 -0.69 -2.79 -10.65
C MET A 109 -2.07 -2.92 -10.00
N LEU A 110 -2.16 -2.72 -8.69
CA LEU A 110 -3.45 -2.77 -7.96
C LEU A 110 -4.32 -1.57 -8.28
N ALA A 111 -3.72 -0.39 -8.45
CA ALA A 111 -4.41 0.82 -8.88
C ALA A 111 -5.03 0.64 -10.28
N GLU A 112 -4.26 0.10 -11.24
CA GLU A 112 -4.74 -0.22 -12.59
C GLU A 112 -5.86 -1.26 -12.59
N ALA A 113 -5.82 -2.20 -11.64
CA ALA A 113 -6.88 -3.19 -11.45
C ALA A 113 -8.15 -2.63 -10.77
N GLY A 114 -8.16 -1.34 -10.41
CA GLY A 114 -9.32 -0.69 -9.80
C GLY A 114 -9.55 -1.06 -8.33
N VAL A 115 -8.48 -1.46 -7.62
CA VAL A 115 -8.58 -1.84 -6.20
C VAL A 115 -8.78 -0.63 -5.29
N PHE A 116 -8.23 0.53 -5.67
CA PHE A 116 -8.18 1.70 -4.82
C PHE A 116 -9.17 2.79 -5.25
N HIS A 117 -9.60 3.59 -4.30
CA HIS A 117 -10.35 4.81 -4.54
C HIS A 117 -9.49 5.83 -5.31
N ASP A 118 -10.11 6.58 -6.21
CA ASP A 118 -9.48 7.69 -6.93
C ASP A 118 -9.67 8.98 -6.14
N PHE A 119 -8.59 9.45 -5.53
CA PHE A 119 -8.57 10.66 -4.70
C PHE A 119 -8.32 11.95 -5.50
N THR A 120 -8.16 11.89 -6.83
CA THR A 120 -7.66 13.01 -7.64
C THR A 120 -8.42 14.31 -7.42
N ASP A 121 -9.73 14.21 -7.20
CA ASP A 121 -10.63 15.35 -7.05
C ASP A 121 -11.11 15.55 -5.60
N ASP A 122 -10.51 14.85 -4.62
CA ASP A 122 -10.86 14.96 -3.21
C ASP A 122 -10.13 16.16 -2.56
N ASP A 123 -10.81 16.91 -1.70
CA ASP A 123 -10.27 18.13 -1.03
C ASP A 123 -8.98 17.86 -0.25
N ILE A 124 -8.80 16.64 0.28
CA ILE A 124 -7.60 16.24 1.02
C ILE A 124 -6.30 16.40 0.19
N VAL A 125 -6.39 16.36 -1.13
CA VAL A 125 -5.22 16.45 -2.02
C VAL A 125 -4.53 17.81 -1.90
N ASP A 126 -5.28 18.88 -1.61
CA ASP A 126 -4.76 20.23 -1.43
C ASP A 126 -3.88 20.37 -0.18
N GLU A 127 -4.01 19.45 0.79
CA GLU A 127 -3.20 19.40 2.01
C GLU A 127 -1.88 18.63 1.83
N LEU A 128 -1.70 17.95 0.70
CA LEU A 128 -0.54 17.09 0.47
C LEU A 128 0.61 17.84 -0.21
N ASN A 129 1.83 17.33 -0.02
CA ASN A 129 2.99 17.83 -0.75
C ASN A 129 2.84 17.54 -2.26
N PRO A 130 2.83 18.57 -3.14
CA PRO A 130 2.60 18.37 -4.56
C PRO A 130 3.61 17.46 -5.25
N GLY A 131 4.88 17.48 -4.80
CA GLY A 131 5.93 16.58 -5.32
C GLY A 131 5.61 15.11 -5.04
N MET A 132 5.12 14.82 -3.82
CA MET A 132 4.71 13.45 -3.45
C MET A 132 3.46 13.00 -4.17
N VAL A 133 2.52 13.91 -4.42
CA VAL A 133 1.32 13.64 -5.25
C VAL A 133 1.73 13.26 -6.68
N ASN A 134 2.68 14.00 -7.27
CA ASN A 134 3.18 13.69 -8.61
C ASN A 134 3.88 12.33 -8.67
N ILE A 135 4.68 11.99 -7.65
CA ILE A 135 5.30 10.67 -7.52
C ILE A 135 4.21 9.58 -7.44
N ALA A 136 3.21 9.76 -6.57
CA ALA A 136 2.13 8.78 -6.43
C ALA A 136 1.35 8.55 -7.74
N LYS A 137 1.06 9.61 -8.50
CA LYS A 137 0.44 9.51 -9.82
C LYS A 137 1.33 8.79 -10.84
N SER A 138 2.64 8.97 -10.78
CA SER A 138 3.59 8.34 -11.72
C SER A 138 3.72 6.81 -11.53
N LEU A 139 3.29 6.29 -10.37
CA LEU A 139 3.31 4.84 -10.11
C LEU A 139 2.29 4.06 -10.94
N VAL A 140 1.27 4.74 -11.47
CA VAL A 140 0.30 4.12 -12.38
C VAL A 140 0.95 3.91 -13.74
N GLN A 141 1.06 2.66 -14.18
CA GLN A 141 1.80 2.25 -15.38
C GLN A 141 0.98 2.48 -16.66
N THR A 142 0.65 3.73 -16.97
CA THR A 142 -0.11 4.06 -18.17
C THR A 142 0.63 5.07 -19.06
N ASN A 143 0.50 4.90 -20.38
CA ASN A 143 0.97 5.88 -21.35
C ASN A 143 -0.06 7.00 -21.61
N ASP A 144 -1.25 6.88 -21.06
CA ASP A 144 -2.33 7.86 -21.16
C ASP A 144 -2.30 8.77 -19.93
N GLU A 145 -1.82 10.00 -20.10
CA GLU A 145 -1.70 10.96 -18.99
C GLU A 145 -3.04 11.22 -18.29
N SER A 146 -4.17 11.10 -19.01
CA SER A 146 -5.50 11.27 -18.41
C SER A 146 -5.88 10.17 -17.42
N LYS A 147 -5.16 9.05 -17.45
CA LYS A 147 -5.32 7.92 -16.54
C LYS A 147 -4.31 7.90 -15.39
N LYS A 148 -3.37 8.85 -15.35
CA LYS A 148 -2.47 9.06 -14.22
C LYS A 148 -3.22 9.75 -13.09
N ARG A 149 -4.07 9.00 -12.43
CA ARG A 149 -4.92 9.44 -11.31
C ARG A 149 -4.23 9.18 -9.97
N LEU A 150 -4.72 9.80 -8.89
CA LEU A 150 -4.20 9.61 -7.54
C LEU A 150 -4.98 8.51 -6.81
N TYR A 151 -4.43 7.32 -6.76
CA TYR A 151 -5.05 6.16 -6.10
C TYR A 151 -4.54 5.88 -4.68
N GLY A 152 -3.72 6.76 -4.14
CA GLY A 152 -3.23 6.66 -2.77
C GLY A 152 -2.70 7.99 -2.27
N LEU A 153 -2.95 8.25 -1.00
CA LEU A 153 -2.49 9.47 -0.33
C LEU A 153 -1.10 9.22 0.27
N PRO A 154 -0.04 9.93 -0.18
CA PRO A 154 1.30 9.78 0.37
C PRO A 154 1.35 10.38 1.78
N TYR A 155 1.34 9.53 2.82
CA TYR A 155 1.42 9.94 4.22
C TYR A 155 2.85 9.99 4.76
N ALA A 156 3.80 9.34 4.09
CA ALA A 156 5.21 9.34 4.42
C ALA A 156 6.06 9.16 3.17
N GLY A 157 7.25 9.74 3.18
CA GLY A 157 8.25 9.57 2.14
C GLY A 157 9.61 9.30 2.76
N ASN A 158 10.48 8.63 2.04
CA ASN A 158 11.86 8.37 2.42
C ASN A 158 12.81 8.75 1.29
N ALA A 159 14.03 9.06 1.67
CA ALA A 159 15.14 9.24 0.73
C ALA A 159 16.20 8.15 1.00
N SER A 160 16.87 7.73 -0.06
CA SER A 160 18.00 6.82 0.05
C SER A 160 19.29 7.59 0.33
N GLY A 161 20.17 6.99 1.11
CA GLY A 161 21.47 7.56 1.45
C GLY A 161 22.27 6.62 2.34
N TYR A 162 23.37 7.09 2.88
CA TYR A 162 24.13 6.41 3.91
C TYR A 162 24.17 7.25 5.19
N ILE A 163 24.22 6.57 6.32
CA ILE A 163 24.30 7.19 7.64
C ILE A 163 25.77 7.21 8.04
N ILE A 164 26.24 8.39 8.50
CA ILE A 164 27.58 8.60 8.98
C ILE A 164 27.63 8.41 10.50
N ASN A 165 28.57 7.58 10.99
CA ASN A 165 28.95 7.62 12.39
C ASN A 165 30.02 8.69 12.57
N ALA A 166 29.64 9.87 13.07
CA ALA A 166 30.51 11.03 13.19
C ALA A 166 31.73 10.75 14.06
N ASP A 167 31.56 10.05 15.20
CA ASP A 167 32.70 9.76 16.11
C ASP A 167 33.75 8.86 15.42
N VAL A 168 33.33 7.90 14.61
CA VAL A 168 34.23 7.03 13.85
C VAL A 168 34.95 7.80 12.76
N TRP A 169 34.28 8.73 12.09
CA TRP A 169 34.92 9.60 11.11
C TRP A 169 35.96 10.48 11.72
N GLU A 170 35.66 11.18 12.82
CA GLU A 170 36.60 12.03 13.55
C GLU A 170 37.82 11.23 14.05
N GLN A 171 37.62 10.03 14.61
CA GLN A 171 38.70 9.14 15.01
C GLN A 171 39.56 8.73 13.83
N ALA A 172 39.00 8.61 12.67
CA ALA A 172 39.70 8.37 11.42
C ALA A 172 40.39 9.62 10.85
N GLY A 173 40.16 10.80 11.42
CA GLY A 173 40.69 12.07 10.93
C GLY A 173 39.98 12.57 9.68
N GLU A 174 38.72 12.13 9.49
CA GLU A 174 37.82 12.57 8.42
C GLU A 174 36.79 13.55 9.00
N ASP A 175 36.30 14.45 8.17
CA ASP A 175 35.32 15.46 8.57
C ASP A 175 33.90 14.98 8.20
N PRO A 176 33.02 14.69 9.19
CA PRO A 176 31.65 14.23 8.93
C PRO A 176 30.76 15.31 8.32
N ASP A 177 31.13 16.62 8.47
CA ASP A 177 30.35 17.72 7.90
C ASP A 177 30.71 17.99 6.43
N ASN A 178 31.78 17.34 5.93
CA ASN A 178 32.24 17.48 4.55
C ASN A 178 32.31 16.10 3.84
N PRO A 179 31.16 15.45 3.61
CA PRO A 179 31.13 14.13 2.98
C PRO A 179 31.55 14.21 1.50
N PRO A 180 32.02 13.09 0.92
CA PRO A 180 32.45 13.03 -0.48
C PRO A 180 31.29 13.39 -1.41
N GLN A 181 31.62 14.15 -2.46
CA GLN A 181 30.63 14.63 -3.45
C GLN A 181 30.68 13.83 -4.76
N THR A 182 31.71 13.04 -4.96
CA THR A 182 31.91 12.22 -6.15
C THR A 182 32.15 10.76 -5.78
N TRP A 183 31.93 9.87 -6.75
CA TRP A 183 32.22 8.45 -6.57
C TRP A 183 33.71 8.20 -6.23
N SER A 184 34.63 8.88 -6.91
CA SER A 184 36.06 8.74 -6.65
C SER A 184 36.42 9.16 -5.22
N GLU A 185 35.93 10.30 -4.76
CA GLU A 185 36.15 10.76 -3.38
C GLU A 185 35.58 9.79 -2.35
N PHE A 186 34.40 9.19 -2.67
CA PHE A 186 33.79 8.19 -1.82
C PHE A 186 34.67 6.93 -1.71
N ILE A 187 35.13 6.40 -2.82
CA ILE A 187 36.03 5.24 -2.82
C ILE A 187 37.35 5.53 -2.09
N ASP A 188 37.93 6.72 -2.33
CA ASP A 188 39.16 7.15 -1.63
C ASP A 188 38.94 7.24 -0.12
N LEU A 189 37.79 7.72 0.32
CA LEU A 189 37.39 7.74 1.73
C LEU A 189 37.29 6.32 2.31
N LEU A 190 36.63 5.40 1.62
CA LEU A 190 36.51 4.00 2.06
C LEU A 190 37.86 3.33 2.17
N GLN A 191 38.77 3.61 1.25
CA GLN A 191 40.17 3.12 1.31
C GLN A 191 40.92 3.67 2.51
N ARG A 192 40.74 4.96 2.85
CA ARG A 192 41.36 5.56 4.04
C ARG A 192 40.85 4.89 5.34
N PHE A 193 39.58 4.62 5.48
CA PHE A 193 39.04 3.86 6.62
C PHE A 193 39.67 2.47 6.69
N LYS A 194 39.64 1.74 5.58
CA LYS A 194 40.23 0.39 5.50
C LYS A 194 41.72 0.36 5.88
N SER A 195 42.50 1.35 5.44
CA SER A 195 43.91 1.47 5.77
C SER A 195 44.18 1.69 7.26
N LYS A 196 43.18 2.21 7.99
CA LYS A 196 43.23 2.44 9.46
C LYS A 196 42.63 1.26 10.23
N GLY A 197 42.27 0.16 9.55
CA GLY A 197 41.66 -1.01 10.17
C GLY A 197 40.20 -0.82 10.58
N ILE A 198 39.56 0.21 10.04
CA ILE A 198 38.14 0.48 10.26
C ILE A 198 37.36 -0.17 9.13
N VAL A 199 36.25 -0.89 9.45
CA VAL A 199 35.31 -1.37 8.44
C VAL A 199 34.59 -0.15 7.83
N PRO A 200 34.78 0.10 6.51
CA PRO A 200 34.27 1.34 5.92
C PRO A 200 32.77 1.44 5.85
N LEU A 201 32.08 0.32 5.53
CA LEU A 201 30.64 0.26 5.40
C LEU A 201 30.10 -0.97 6.10
N GLU A 202 29.04 -0.79 6.85
CA GLU A 202 28.22 -1.88 7.34
C GLU A 202 27.02 -2.07 6.41
N ALA A 203 26.81 -3.30 5.95
CA ALA A 203 25.71 -3.64 5.07
C ALA A 203 24.98 -4.87 5.58
N SER A 204 23.69 -4.76 5.79
CA SER A 204 22.85 -5.92 6.07
C SER A 204 22.52 -6.62 4.75
N THR A 205 22.79 -7.93 4.69
CA THR A 205 22.44 -8.78 3.53
C THR A 205 21.49 -9.91 3.92
N ALA A 206 21.03 -9.93 5.18
CA ALA A 206 20.09 -10.93 5.66
C ALA A 206 18.75 -10.89 4.89
N ASP A 207 18.29 -9.67 4.62
CA ASP A 207 17.11 -9.44 3.80
C ASP A 207 17.53 -8.87 2.44
N SER A 208 17.12 -9.52 1.36
CA SER A 208 17.49 -9.14 -0.01
C SER A 208 17.07 -7.71 -0.40
N TRP A 209 16.03 -7.15 0.22
CA TRP A 209 15.57 -5.79 -0.06
C TRP A 209 16.61 -4.72 0.33
N THR A 210 17.47 -4.99 1.30
CA THR A 210 18.51 -4.06 1.74
C THR A 210 19.53 -3.76 0.65
N LEU A 211 19.72 -4.69 -0.31
CA LEU A 211 20.53 -4.49 -1.50
C LEU A 211 19.87 -3.59 -2.54
N GLN A 212 18.55 -3.44 -2.48
CA GLN A 212 17.80 -2.62 -3.44
C GLN A 212 18.00 -1.12 -3.20
N ALA A 213 18.23 -0.69 -1.96
CA ALA A 213 18.39 0.72 -1.65
C ALA A 213 19.65 1.34 -2.32
N PRO A 214 20.88 0.79 -2.17
CA PRO A 214 22.04 1.29 -2.89
C PRO A 214 21.92 1.09 -4.40
N LEU A 215 21.32 -0.01 -4.88
CA LEU A 215 21.03 -0.21 -6.29
C LEU A 215 20.15 0.91 -6.85
N ALA A 216 19.04 1.21 -6.18
CA ALA A 216 18.11 2.27 -6.61
C ALA A 216 18.77 3.65 -6.59
N SER A 217 19.58 3.95 -5.56
CA SER A 217 20.29 5.22 -5.45
C SER A 217 21.30 5.43 -6.57
N LEU A 218 22.15 4.44 -6.83
CA LEU A 218 23.13 4.50 -7.92
C LEU A 218 22.45 4.56 -9.28
N ASN A 219 21.40 3.77 -9.45
CA ASN A 219 20.65 3.73 -10.69
C ASN A 219 19.97 5.08 -11.00
N SER A 220 19.31 5.70 -10.02
CA SER A 220 18.67 7.02 -10.21
C SER A 220 19.68 8.14 -10.50
N THR A 221 20.94 7.97 -10.09
CA THR A 221 22.01 8.94 -10.34
C THR A 221 22.70 8.73 -11.69
N LEU A 222 22.89 7.48 -12.09
CA LEU A 222 23.70 7.12 -13.26
C LEU A 222 22.88 6.88 -14.53
N VAL A 223 21.61 6.52 -14.40
CA VAL A 223 20.73 6.21 -15.54
C VAL A 223 19.65 7.30 -15.68
N PRO A 224 19.69 8.09 -16.74
CA PRO A 224 18.65 9.09 -17.00
C PRO A 224 17.24 8.45 -17.12
N GLU A 225 16.22 9.12 -16.63
CA GLU A 225 14.84 8.62 -16.68
C GLU A 225 14.40 8.27 -18.11
N SER A 226 14.80 9.07 -19.11
CA SER A 226 14.50 8.84 -20.52
C SER A 226 15.00 7.48 -21.04
N GLU A 227 16.05 6.93 -20.44
CA GLU A 227 16.63 5.65 -20.85
C GLU A 227 15.77 4.45 -20.45
N TYR A 228 14.92 4.58 -19.42
CA TYR A 228 14.04 3.48 -19.02
C TYR A 228 12.99 3.12 -20.08
N LEU A 229 12.60 4.06 -20.94
CA LEU A 229 11.72 3.78 -22.05
C LEU A 229 12.34 2.84 -23.07
N SER A 230 13.67 2.91 -23.24
CA SER A 230 14.43 2.03 -24.14
C SER A 230 14.46 0.56 -23.68
N LEU A 231 14.28 0.30 -22.38
CA LEU A 231 14.09 -1.06 -21.86
C LEU A 231 12.69 -1.59 -22.19
N LYS A 232 11.68 -0.72 -22.11
CA LYS A 232 10.28 -1.08 -22.34
C LYS A 232 10.01 -1.40 -23.82
N ASP A 233 10.62 -0.66 -24.72
CA ASP A 233 10.49 -0.88 -26.17
C ASP A 233 11.49 -1.93 -26.72
N GLY A 234 12.41 -2.41 -25.90
CA GLY A 234 13.41 -3.44 -26.25
C GLY A 234 14.58 -2.93 -27.07
N SER A 235 14.76 -1.61 -27.23
CA SER A 235 15.87 -1.01 -27.97
C SER A 235 17.20 -1.08 -27.21
N LYS A 236 17.15 -1.22 -25.86
CA LYS A 236 18.30 -1.48 -24.99
C LYS A 236 18.06 -2.66 -24.06
N LYS A 237 19.14 -3.24 -23.54
CA LYS A 237 19.13 -4.29 -22.52
C LYS A 237 19.47 -3.69 -21.15
N PHE A 238 19.16 -4.40 -20.08
CA PHE A 238 19.57 -4.02 -18.72
C PHE A 238 21.07 -3.85 -18.61
N SER A 239 21.87 -4.73 -19.23
CA SER A 239 23.33 -4.65 -19.26
C SER A 239 23.87 -3.36 -19.86
N ASP A 240 23.14 -2.77 -20.79
CA ASP A 240 23.57 -1.54 -21.47
C ASP A 240 23.41 -0.31 -20.58
N LEU A 241 22.46 -0.36 -19.64
CA LEU A 241 22.15 0.75 -18.75
C LEU A 241 22.78 0.54 -17.35
N TRP A 242 22.80 -0.68 -16.86
CA TRP A 242 23.18 -0.98 -15.48
C TRP A 242 24.56 -1.59 -15.32
N GLY A 243 25.37 -1.63 -16.36
CA GLY A 243 26.75 -2.12 -16.27
C GLY A 243 27.56 -1.37 -15.20
N THR A 244 27.64 -0.05 -15.30
CA THR A 244 28.37 0.79 -14.35
C THR A 244 27.77 0.71 -12.93
N VAL A 245 26.44 0.68 -12.79
CA VAL A 245 25.77 0.52 -11.48
C VAL A 245 26.18 -0.80 -10.83
N SER A 246 26.17 -1.88 -11.62
CA SER A 246 26.56 -3.22 -11.14
C SER A 246 28.02 -3.27 -10.73
N ASP A 247 28.92 -2.68 -11.52
CA ASP A 247 30.35 -2.63 -11.23
C ASP A 247 30.62 -1.87 -9.92
N GLN A 248 29.96 -0.74 -9.72
CA GLN A 248 30.08 0.05 -8.49
C GLN A 248 29.54 -0.69 -7.26
N LEU A 249 28.42 -1.39 -7.38
CA LEU A 249 27.90 -2.23 -6.29
C LEU A 249 28.84 -3.37 -5.95
N VAL A 250 29.36 -4.07 -6.95
CA VAL A 250 30.32 -5.15 -6.76
C VAL A 250 31.59 -4.61 -6.08
N GLU A 251 32.10 -3.46 -6.50
CA GLU A 251 33.25 -2.81 -5.88
C GLU A 251 33.03 -2.56 -4.38
N ILE A 252 31.87 -1.97 -4.00
CA ILE A 252 31.53 -1.68 -2.60
C ILE A 252 31.46 -2.99 -1.80
N TYR A 253 30.64 -3.93 -2.25
CA TYR A 253 30.33 -5.13 -1.47
C TYR A 253 31.52 -6.09 -1.37
N GLN A 254 32.38 -6.17 -2.36
CA GLN A 254 33.56 -7.03 -2.31
C GLN A 254 34.70 -6.44 -1.50
N ASN A 255 34.82 -5.12 -1.47
CA ASN A 255 36.04 -4.49 -0.94
C ASN A 255 35.83 -3.74 0.37
N TYR A 256 34.62 -3.24 0.67
CA TYR A 256 34.40 -2.23 1.71
C TYR A 256 33.34 -2.56 2.72
N THR A 257 32.60 -3.66 2.57
CA THR A 257 31.59 -4.10 3.54
C THR A 257 32.07 -5.27 4.39
N GLN A 258 31.40 -5.44 5.53
CA GLN A 258 31.52 -6.60 6.39
C GLN A 258 30.18 -7.33 6.43
#